data_7c41dca41fdf8b32f68efb75b3094be4
#
_entry.id   7c41dca41fdf8b32f68efb75b3094be4
#
_cell.length_a   1.000
_cell.length_b   1.000
_cell.length_c   1.000
_cell.angle_alpha   90.00
_cell.angle_beta   90.00
_cell.angle_gamma   90.00
#
_symmetry.space_group_name_H-M   'P 1'
#
loop_
_entity.id
_entity.type
_entity.pdbx_description
1 polymer ?
#
loop_
_entity_poly.entity_id
_entity_poly.type
_entity_poly.pdbx_seq_one_letter_code
_entity_poly.pdbx_strand_id
1 'polypeptide(L)'
;LGAQGFVSDVVNGFFILLEEQLDVGDLVEINNIKGTVTAIGLRTTKLLSSDGTLNFIPNRSITIIKNYSRHSHLINIDLNIAMDSDLEVVKQIITKENQKLMNNEQVELVATPEIIGPVDVNGKLVFRVAVNVPTKKQNRLTPKLLSAYLTALARGGIHLTK
;
A
#
# COMPACT_ATOMS: atom_id res chain seq x y z
N LEU A 1 37.75 -16.82 -8.65
CA LEU A 1 36.47 -16.55 -9.32
C LEU A 1 35.28 -16.76 -8.38
N GLY A 2 35.09 -17.95 -7.81
CA GLY A 2 34.03 -18.22 -6.85
C GLY A 2 34.17 -17.44 -5.55
N ALA A 3 35.39 -17.25 -5.08
CA ALA A 3 35.69 -16.51 -3.85
C ALA A 3 35.31 -15.03 -3.95
N GLN A 4 35.50 -14.39 -5.09
CA GLN A 4 35.09 -12.99 -5.30
C GLN A 4 33.58 -12.83 -5.24
N GLY A 5 32.82 -13.72 -5.86
CA GLY A 5 31.35 -13.72 -5.80
C GLY A 5 30.85 -13.94 -4.38
N PHE A 6 31.43 -14.87 -3.66
CA PHE A 6 31.10 -15.15 -2.27
C PHE A 6 31.36 -13.92 -1.38
N VAL A 7 32.55 -13.35 -1.47
CA VAL A 7 32.93 -12.18 -0.67
C VAL A 7 32.00 -11.00 -0.98
N SER A 8 31.72 -10.75 -2.26
CA SER A 8 30.81 -9.68 -2.68
C SER A 8 29.39 -9.89 -2.13
N ASP A 9 28.88 -11.13 -2.14
CA ASP A 9 27.57 -11.47 -1.59
C ASP A 9 27.51 -11.18 -0.09
N VAL A 10 28.52 -11.61 0.65
CA VAL A 10 28.58 -11.47 2.11
C VAL A 10 28.71 -10.00 2.50
N VAL A 11 29.61 -9.25 1.85
CA VAL A 11 29.84 -7.83 2.12
C VAL A 11 28.59 -7.03 1.80
N ASN A 12 27.96 -7.29 0.66
CA ASN A 12 26.76 -6.57 0.25
C ASN A 12 25.57 -6.86 1.19
N GLY A 13 25.39 -8.12 1.58
CA GLY A 13 24.37 -8.50 2.56
C GLY A 13 24.57 -7.85 3.91
N PHE A 14 25.81 -7.77 4.37
CA PHE A 14 26.16 -7.09 5.60
C PHE A 14 25.75 -5.61 5.58
N PHE A 15 26.08 -4.88 4.50
CA PHE A 15 25.72 -3.47 4.38
C PHE A 15 24.21 -3.27 4.24
N ILE A 16 23.49 -4.16 3.56
CA ILE A 16 22.03 -4.10 3.49
C ILE A 16 21.42 -4.13 4.90
N LEU A 17 21.91 -5.01 5.76
CA LEU A 17 21.42 -5.12 7.14
C LEU A 17 21.89 -3.96 8.00
N LEU A 18 23.16 -3.56 7.87
CA LEU A 18 23.73 -2.46 8.68
C LEU A 18 23.03 -1.14 8.40
N GLU A 19 22.69 -0.86 7.16
CA GLU A 19 22.01 0.37 6.75
C GLU A 19 20.49 0.25 6.84
N GLU A 20 19.98 -0.86 7.33
CA GLU A 20 18.55 -1.11 7.52
C GLU A 20 17.72 -0.90 6.25
N GLN A 21 18.27 -1.31 5.09
CA GLN A 21 17.59 -1.17 3.80
C GLN A 21 16.43 -2.14 3.63
N LEU A 22 16.56 -3.32 4.23
CA LEU A 22 15.55 -4.40 4.18
C LEU A 22 15.39 -5.05 5.55
N ASP A 23 14.17 -5.53 5.80
CA ASP A 23 13.88 -6.48 6.87
C ASP A 23 12.99 -7.60 6.36
N VAL A 24 13.06 -8.75 7.00
CA VAL A 24 12.13 -9.85 6.74
C VAL A 24 10.70 -9.36 6.97
N GLY A 25 9.83 -9.62 6.00
CA GLY A 25 8.45 -9.15 5.99
C GLY A 25 8.23 -7.86 5.23
N ASP A 26 9.28 -7.15 4.79
CA ASP A 26 9.15 -5.95 3.97
C ASP A 26 8.67 -6.30 2.55
N LEU A 27 7.77 -5.48 2.02
CA LEU A 27 7.41 -5.51 0.61
C LEU A 27 8.39 -4.63 -0.16
N VAL A 28 9.10 -5.23 -1.09
CA VAL A 28 10.19 -4.56 -1.84
C VAL A 28 10.15 -4.93 -3.31
N GLU A 29 10.88 -4.15 -4.10
CA GLU A 29 11.20 -4.50 -5.49
C GLU A 29 12.70 -4.41 -5.68
N ILE A 30 13.30 -5.50 -6.12
CA ILE A 30 14.73 -5.64 -6.40
C ILE A 30 14.87 -6.24 -7.80
N ASN A 31 15.63 -5.59 -8.67
CA ASN A 31 15.86 -6.05 -10.06
C ASN A 31 14.55 -6.33 -10.81
N ASN A 32 13.57 -5.42 -10.66
CA ASN A 32 12.23 -5.54 -11.25
C ASN A 32 11.41 -6.73 -10.72
N ILE A 33 11.84 -7.34 -9.61
CA ILE A 33 11.11 -8.41 -8.93
C ILE A 33 10.48 -7.84 -7.67
N LYS A 34 9.16 -7.85 -7.61
CA LYS A 34 8.40 -7.39 -6.45
C LYS A 34 8.00 -8.57 -5.58
N GLY A 35 8.21 -8.45 -4.29
CA GLY A 35 7.83 -9.50 -3.35
C GLY A 35 8.08 -9.11 -1.91
N THR A 36 7.66 -10.00 -1.02
CA THR A 36 7.91 -9.87 0.42
C THR A 36 9.22 -10.57 0.77
N VAL A 37 10.07 -9.91 1.53
CA VAL A 37 11.33 -10.50 2.00
C VAL A 37 11.01 -11.63 2.97
N THR A 38 11.39 -12.86 2.63
CA THR A 38 11.21 -14.02 3.51
C THR A 38 12.48 -14.40 4.26
N ALA A 39 13.64 -14.10 3.69
CA ALA A 39 14.93 -14.36 4.33
C ALA A 39 16.01 -13.45 3.75
N ILE A 40 16.94 -13.03 4.60
CA ILE A 40 18.16 -12.34 4.21
C ILE A 40 19.31 -13.26 4.68
N GLY A 41 19.83 -14.03 3.73
CA GLY A 41 20.87 -15.00 4.01
C GLY A 41 22.27 -14.46 3.79
N LEU A 42 23.26 -15.31 4.04
CA LEU A 42 24.67 -14.96 3.90
C LEU A 42 25.00 -14.53 2.46
N ARG A 43 24.45 -15.23 1.47
CA ARG A 43 24.71 -14.99 0.05
C ARG A 43 23.51 -14.56 -0.75
N THR A 44 22.29 -14.87 -0.26
CA THR A 44 21.06 -14.78 -1.04
C THR A 44 19.95 -14.17 -0.23
N THR A 45 19.25 -13.21 -0.82
CA THR A 45 18.01 -12.68 -0.29
C THR A 45 16.83 -13.33 -1.02
N LYS A 46 15.81 -13.73 -0.29
CA LYS A 46 14.63 -14.42 -0.85
C LYS A 46 13.42 -13.51 -0.82
N LEU A 47 12.75 -13.38 -1.97
CA LEU A 47 11.50 -12.63 -2.11
C LEU A 47 10.38 -13.56 -2.54
N LEU A 48 9.26 -13.51 -1.82
CA LEU A 48 8.04 -14.21 -2.18
C LEU A 48 7.10 -13.26 -2.92
N SER A 49 6.90 -13.48 -4.22
CA SER A 49 5.99 -12.70 -5.04
C SER A 49 4.53 -13.09 -4.78
N SER A 50 3.58 -12.21 -5.16
CA SER A 50 2.15 -12.39 -4.90
C SER A 50 1.56 -13.64 -5.57
N ASP A 51 2.17 -14.12 -6.65
CA ASP A 51 1.76 -15.35 -7.37
C ASP A 51 2.31 -16.63 -6.72
N GLY A 52 3.05 -16.51 -5.61
CA GLY A 52 3.68 -17.64 -4.93
C GLY A 52 5.09 -17.97 -5.39
N THR A 53 5.63 -17.22 -6.37
CA THR A 53 7.01 -17.42 -6.82
C THR A 53 7.99 -16.99 -5.75
N LEU A 54 8.91 -17.91 -5.38
CA LEU A 54 10.01 -17.61 -4.47
C LEU A 54 11.25 -17.27 -5.30
N ASN A 55 11.72 -16.03 -5.17
CA ASN A 55 12.85 -15.52 -5.94
C ASN A 55 14.11 -15.53 -5.07
N PHE A 56 15.19 -16.08 -5.62
CA PHE A 56 16.50 -16.15 -4.97
C PHE A 56 17.43 -15.14 -5.63
N ILE A 57 17.77 -14.08 -4.91
CA ILE A 57 18.58 -12.99 -5.45
C ILE A 57 19.94 -12.98 -4.76
N PRO A 58 21.03 -13.22 -5.50
CA PRO A 58 22.37 -13.10 -4.92
C PRO A 58 22.59 -11.68 -4.38
N ASN A 59 23.09 -11.56 -3.16
CA ASN A 59 23.24 -10.27 -2.50
C ASN A 59 24.13 -9.30 -3.32
N ARG A 60 25.11 -9.83 -4.04
CA ARG A 60 25.98 -9.03 -4.93
C ARG A 60 25.24 -8.35 -6.07
N SER A 61 24.08 -8.88 -6.45
CA SER A 61 23.25 -8.34 -7.55
C SER A 61 22.32 -7.22 -7.09
N ILE A 62 22.20 -7.00 -5.78
CA ILE A 62 21.29 -6.01 -5.22
C ILE A 62 21.98 -4.65 -5.24
N THR A 63 21.51 -3.75 -6.09
CA THR A 63 22.05 -2.39 -6.22
C THR A 63 21.01 -1.33 -5.84
N ILE A 64 19.77 -1.50 -6.30
CA ILE A 64 18.68 -0.59 -6.01
C ILE A 64 17.56 -1.37 -5.33
N ILE A 65 17.15 -0.89 -4.17
CA ILE A 65 16.04 -1.46 -3.40
C ILE A 65 14.94 -0.43 -3.35
N LYS A 66 13.75 -0.79 -3.87
CA LYS A 66 12.53 -0.04 -3.64
C LYS A 66 11.81 -0.69 -2.47
N ASN A 67 11.82 -0.06 -1.32
CA ASN A 67 11.19 -0.59 -0.12
C ASN A 67 9.85 0.11 0.13
N TYR A 68 8.75 -0.58 -0.16
CA TYR A 68 7.39 -0.05 -0.03
C TYR A 68 6.87 -0.08 1.41
N SER A 69 7.59 -0.76 2.32
CA SER A 69 7.14 -0.95 3.70
C SER A 69 7.72 0.05 4.68
N ARG A 70 8.71 0.84 4.26
CA ARG A 70 9.37 1.81 5.15
C ARG A 70 8.55 3.07 5.39
N HIS A 71 7.66 3.40 4.45
CA HIS A 71 6.77 4.55 4.54
C HIS A 71 5.35 4.15 4.21
N SER A 72 4.42 5.06 4.42
CA SER A 72 3.04 4.89 3.99
C SER A 72 2.88 5.31 2.54
N HIS A 73 1.88 4.76 1.88
CA HIS A 73 1.49 5.12 0.53
C HIS A 73 0.14 5.83 0.54
N LEU A 74 0.02 6.82 -0.33
CA LEU A 74 -1.25 7.46 -0.61
C LEU A 74 -2.01 6.61 -1.61
N ILE A 75 -3.18 6.13 -1.22
CA ILE A 75 -4.10 5.41 -2.11
C ILE A 75 -5.35 6.24 -2.33
N ASN A 76 -5.96 6.08 -3.51
CA ASN A 76 -7.21 6.73 -3.85
C ASN A 76 -8.36 5.75 -3.71
N ILE A 77 -9.36 6.11 -2.92
CA ILE A 77 -10.63 5.40 -2.85
C ILE A 77 -11.62 6.18 -3.72
N ASP A 78 -12.02 5.59 -4.83
CA ASP A 78 -12.92 6.20 -5.80
C ASP A 78 -14.34 5.64 -5.60
N LEU A 79 -15.27 6.55 -5.34
CA LEU A 79 -16.66 6.21 -5.04
C LEU A 79 -17.55 6.61 -6.22
N ASN A 80 -18.25 5.63 -6.79
CA ASN A 80 -19.19 5.84 -7.89
C ASN A 80 -20.54 6.28 -7.30
N ILE A 81 -20.71 7.57 -7.09
CA ILE A 81 -21.99 8.12 -6.63
C ILE A 81 -22.86 8.57 -7.79
N ALA A 82 -24.18 8.61 -7.59
CA ALA A 82 -25.08 9.12 -8.61
C ALA A 82 -24.80 10.61 -8.89
N MET A 83 -24.90 11.02 -10.16
CA MET A 83 -24.53 12.38 -10.60
C MET A 83 -25.42 13.47 -10.00
N ASP A 84 -26.63 13.15 -9.59
CA ASP A 84 -27.58 14.06 -8.94
C ASP A 84 -27.40 14.14 -7.43
N SER A 85 -26.35 13.50 -6.89
CA SER A 85 -26.07 13.52 -5.45
C SER A 85 -25.68 14.92 -4.98
N ASP A 86 -26.16 15.29 -3.79
CA ASP A 86 -25.70 16.51 -3.12
C ASP A 86 -24.29 16.31 -2.58
N LEU A 87 -23.32 16.97 -3.20
CA LEU A 87 -21.91 16.80 -2.85
C LEU A 87 -21.59 17.29 -1.43
N GLU A 88 -22.30 18.28 -0.92
CA GLU A 88 -22.10 18.73 0.47
C GLU A 88 -22.53 17.66 1.46
N VAL A 89 -23.64 16.99 1.19
CA VAL A 89 -24.10 15.85 2.01
C VAL A 89 -23.09 14.71 1.93
N VAL A 90 -22.57 14.39 0.75
CA VAL A 90 -21.52 13.38 0.57
C VAL A 90 -20.30 13.72 1.41
N LYS A 91 -19.81 14.97 1.35
CA LYS A 91 -18.66 15.41 2.15
C LYS A 91 -18.90 15.27 3.65
N GLN A 92 -20.09 15.63 4.13
CA GLN A 92 -20.45 15.52 5.54
C GLN A 92 -20.43 14.05 5.99
N ILE A 93 -21.00 13.15 5.20
CA ILE A 93 -21.02 11.71 5.50
C ILE A 93 -19.59 11.15 5.54
N ILE A 94 -18.77 11.47 4.56
CA ILE A 94 -17.38 11.01 4.49
C ILE A 94 -16.55 11.57 5.65
N THR A 95 -16.72 12.85 5.99
CA THR A 95 -16.02 13.47 7.13
C THR A 95 -16.36 12.76 8.44
N LYS A 96 -17.63 12.46 8.66
CA LYS A 96 -18.07 11.76 9.85
C LYS A 96 -17.51 10.34 9.91
N GLU A 97 -17.50 9.64 8.78
CA GLU A 97 -16.94 8.30 8.70
C GLU A 97 -15.42 8.31 8.92
N ASN A 98 -14.72 9.32 8.41
CA ASN A 98 -13.28 9.49 8.65
C ASN A 98 -12.97 9.63 10.15
N GLN A 99 -13.80 10.35 10.91
CA GLN A 99 -13.64 10.47 12.35
C GLN A 99 -13.79 9.11 13.05
N LYS A 100 -14.76 8.31 12.63
CA LYS A 100 -14.95 6.95 13.15
C LYS A 100 -13.76 6.05 12.82
N LEU A 101 -13.24 6.13 11.59
CA LEU A 101 -12.09 5.33 11.15
C LEU A 101 -10.83 5.70 11.92
N MET A 102 -10.60 6.98 12.19
CA MET A 102 -9.45 7.42 12.97
C MET A 102 -9.51 6.95 14.42
N ASN A 103 -10.70 6.79 14.99
CA ASN A 103 -10.89 6.32 16.36
C ASN A 103 -10.93 4.79 16.46
N ASN A 104 -10.91 4.08 15.33
CA ASN A 104 -10.93 2.63 15.28
C ASN A 104 -9.51 2.07 15.31
N GLU A 105 -9.10 1.49 16.42
CA GLU A 105 -7.75 0.91 16.59
C GLU A 105 -7.45 -0.24 15.63
N GLN A 106 -8.50 -0.88 15.08
CA GLN A 106 -8.32 -1.96 14.10
C GLN A 106 -8.02 -1.45 12.69
N VAL A 107 -8.28 -0.16 12.44
CA VAL A 107 -8.01 0.50 11.16
C VAL A 107 -6.83 1.43 11.38
N GLU A 108 -5.63 0.92 11.26
CA GLU A 108 -4.39 1.66 11.56
C GLU A 108 -4.08 2.67 10.45
N LEU A 109 -4.78 3.81 10.43
CA LEU A 109 -4.51 4.89 9.50
C LEU A 109 -3.40 5.80 10.03
N VAL A 110 -2.54 6.24 9.12
CA VAL A 110 -1.42 7.13 9.44
C VAL A 110 -1.89 8.56 9.72
N ALA A 111 -2.92 8.99 8.99
CA ALA A 111 -3.48 10.33 9.10
C ALA A 111 -4.96 10.31 8.68
N THR A 112 -5.68 11.37 9.03
CA THR A 112 -7.07 11.52 8.59
C THR A 112 -7.13 11.52 7.06
N PRO A 113 -8.02 10.71 6.44
CA PRO A 113 -8.21 10.73 5.00
C PRO A 113 -8.59 12.11 4.48
N GLU A 114 -8.04 12.46 3.32
CA GLU A 114 -8.32 13.73 2.67
C GLU A 114 -9.42 13.57 1.63
N ILE A 115 -10.42 14.44 1.70
CA ILE A 115 -11.50 14.46 0.71
C ILE A 115 -11.04 15.29 -0.50
N ILE A 116 -10.77 14.60 -1.61
CA ILE A 116 -10.38 15.24 -2.86
C ILE A 116 -11.63 15.80 -3.57
N GLY A 117 -12.72 15.04 -3.53
CA GLY A 117 -13.97 15.39 -4.19
C GLY A 117 -14.13 14.79 -5.58
N PRO A 118 -14.93 15.43 -6.45
CA PRO A 118 -15.17 14.90 -7.78
C PRO A 118 -13.91 14.96 -8.65
N VAL A 119 -13.56 13.84 -9.29
CA VAL A 119 -12.47 13.76 -10.27
C VAL A 119 -12.92 12.93 -11.47
N ASP A 120 -12.36 13.24 -12.63
CA ASP A 120 -12.56 12.44 -13.84
C ASP A 120 -11.48 11.36 -13.93
N VAL A 121 -11.90 10.11 -14.03
CA VAL A 121 -11.02 8.98 -14.24
C VAL A 121 -11.44 8.29 -15.53
N ASN A 122 -10.68 8.52 -16.59
CA ASN A 122 -10.92 7.93 -17.91
C ASN A 122 -12.34 8.20 -18.44
N GLY A 123 -12.82 9.43 -18.30
CA GLY A 123 -14.15 9.83 -18.76
C GLY A 123 -15.29 9.49 -17.79
N LYS A 124 -14.98 8.94 -16.64
CA LYS A 124 -15.96 8.61 -15.60
C LYS A 124 -15.76 9.49 -14.37
N LEU A 125 -16.82 10.16 -13.94
CA LEU A 125 -16.78 10.99 -12.76
C LEU A 125 -16.93 10.14 -11.50
N VAL A 126 -15.96 10.27 -10.59
CA VAL A 126 -15.97 9.57 -9.30
C VAL A 126 -15.75 10.58 -8.17
N PHE A 127 -16.19 10.25 -6.97
CA PHE A 127 -15.85 11.01 -5.77
C PHE A 127 -14.65 10.34 -5.09
N ARG A 128 -13.56 11.06 -4.96
CA ARG A 128 -12.27 10.52 -4.50
C ARG A 128 -11.96 10.92 -3.07
N VAL A 129 -11.52 9.94 -2.29
CA VAL A 129 -10.93 10.13 -0.96
C VAL A 129 -9.50 9.58 -1.00
N ALA A 130 -8.53 10.39 -0.62
CA ALA A 130 -7.12 9.98 -0.57
C ALA A 130 -6.77 9.55 0.85
N VAL A 131 -6.16 8.38 0.98
CA VAL A 131 -5.87 7.77 2.29
C VAL A 131 -4.42 7.33 2.34
N ASN A 132 -3.70 7.74 3.39
CA ASN A 132 -2.37 7.23 3.68
C ASN A 132 -2.48 5.92 4.46
N VAL A 133 -1.97 4.86 3.87
CA VAL A 133 -1.97 3.54 4.49
C VAL A 133 -0.57 2.94 4.51
N PRO A 134 -0.21 2.17 5.53
CA PRO A 134 1.03 1.38 5.49
C PRO A 134 0.98 0.41 4.31
N THR A 135 2.06 0.33 3.54
CA THR A 135 2.07 -0.49 2.31
C THR A 135 1.74 -1.95 2.58
N LYS A 136 2.24 -2.51 3.67
CA LYS A 136 1.95 -3.90 4.06
C LYS A 136 0.47 -4.17 4.30
N LYS A 137 -0.30 -3.13 4.61
CA LYS A 137 -1.72 -3.22 4.96
C LYS A 137 -2.65 -2.78 3.84
N GLN A 138 -2.12 -2.30 2.73
CA GLN A 138 -2.91 -1.73 1.63
C GLN A 138 -3.98 -2.71 1.14
N ASN A 139 -3.59 -3.96 0.85
CA ASN A 139 -4.51 -4.96 0.31
C ASN A 139 -5.64 -5.33 1.29
N ARG A 140 -5.38 -5.22 2.59
CA ARG A 140 -6.37 -5.48 3.63
C ARG A 140 -7.26 -4.28 3.89
N LEU A 141 -6.66 -3.08 3.92
CA LEU A 141 -7.37 -1.85 4.28
C LEU A 141 -8.23 -1.30 3.15
N THR A 142 -7.80 -1.42 1.91
CA THR A 142 -8.54 -0.89 0.75
C THR A 142 -9.99 -1.39 0.70
N PRO A 143 -10.27 -2.71 0.77
CA PRO A 143 -11.65 -3.19 0.81
C PRO A 143 -12.42 -2.72 2.05
N LYS A 144 -11.77 -2.64 3.22
CA LYS A 144 -12.41 -2.16 4.44
C LYS A 144 -12.83 -0.70 4.35
N LEU A 145 -11.94 0.15 3.82
CA LEU A 145 -12.22 1.57 3.63
C LEU A 145 -13.34 1.78 2.63
N LEU A 146 -13.26 1.09 1.49
CA LEU A 146 -14.30 1.16 0.47
C LEU A 146 -15.65 0.74 1.04
N SER A 147 -15.70 -0.39 1.74
CA SER A 147 -16.92 -0.89 2.39
C SER A 147 -17.48 0.11 3.41
N ALA A 148 -16.62 0.70 4.24
CA ALA A 148 -17.04 1.68 5.25
C ALA A 148 -17.69 2.91 4.60
N TYR A 149 -17.07 3.45 3.56
CA TYR A 149 -17.61 4.61 2.85
C TYR A 149 -18.90 4.29 2.12
N LEU A 150 -18.98 3.16 1.42
CA LEU A 150 -20.18 2.75 0.71
C LEU A 150 -21.36 2.52 1.67
N THR A 151 -21.10 1.88 2.79
CA THR A 151 -22.12 1.65 3.82
C THR A 151 -22.62 2.97 4.43
N ALA A 152 -21.71 3.89 4.75
CA ALA A 152 -22.06 5.20 5.29
C ALA A 152 -22.89 6.02 4.30
N LEU A 153 -22.51 6.03 3.02
CA LEU A 153 -23.25 6.72 1.96
C LEU A 153 -24.65 6.14 1.77
N ALA A 154 -24.77 4.81 1.74
CA ALA A 154 -26.05 4.14 1.61
C ALA A 154 -27.01 4.49 2.76
N ARG A 155 -26.51 4.49 4.02
CA ARG A 155 -27.28 4.89 5.19
C ARG A 155 -27.70 6.36 5.13
N GLY A 156 -26.91 7.20 4.51
CA GLY A 156 -27.21 8.61 4.30
C GLY A 156 -28.12 8.90 3.11
N GLY A 157 -28.61 7.88 2.43
CA GLY A 157 -29.51 8.04 1.28
C GLY A 157 -28.83 8.36 -0.05
N ILE A 158 -27.50 8.23 -0.12
CA ILE A 158 -26.76 8.46 -1.36
C ILE A 158 -26.77 7.19 -2.21
N HIS A 159 -27.25 7.32 -3.44
CA HIS A 159 -27.28 6.20 -4.39
C HIS A 159 -25.96 6.06 -5.10
N LEU A 160 -25.56 4.81 -5.36
CA LEU A 160 -24.37 4.49 -6.12
C LEU A 160 -24.74 4.19 -7.56
N THR A 161 -23.86 4.58 -8.49
CA THR A 161 -24.01 4.18 -9.90
C THR A 161 -23.50 2.77 -10.10
N LYS A 162 -24.11 2.06 -11.02
CA LYS A 162 -23.66 0.71 -11.41
C LYS A 162 -22.44 0.77 -12.33
#